data_687fa2f7ba46879307c7714b03f3492f
#
_entry.id   687fa2f7ba46879307c7714b03f3492f
#
_cell.length_a   1.000
_cell.length_b   1.000
_cell.length_c   1.000
_cell.angle_alpha   90.00
_cell.angle_beta   90.00
_cell.angle_gamma   90.00
#
_symmetry.space_group_name_H-M   'P 1'
#
loop_
_entity.id
_entity.type
_entity.pdbx_description
1 polymer ?
#
loop_
_entity_poly.entity_id
_entity_poly.type
_entity_poly.pdbx_seq_one_letter_code
_entity_poly.pdbx_strand_id
1 'polypeptide(L)'
;MRIISGSSNPALAKKIAQQLSVPLVDVEISAFANGEKRVWIKEKLDGQDVVVVQSFSDPVDENIIEFLLMLDALERLGARDVHVIIPWLGYSLQDKVFRPGEPIAAKVIAKLVSHAYVKRVYLVDLHNTSIPGFFDIPCSHLSASELFAEDVRSRFAVE
;
A
#
# COMPACT_ATOMS: atom_id res chain seq x y z
N MET A 1 -6.75 15.87 -5.24
CA MET A 1 -6.27 14.61 -4.63
C MET A 1 -7.46 13.75 -4.25
N ARG A 2 -7.39 12.44 -4.41
CA ARG A 2 -8.42 11.44 -4.09
C ARG A 2 -7.78 10.29 -3.32
N ILE A 3 -8.55 9.60 -2.48
CA ILE A 3 -8.12 8.37 -1.81
C ILE A 3 -8.87 7.20 -2.43
N ILE A 4 -8.18 6.11 -2.71
CA ILE A 4 -8.78 4.85 -3.13
C ILE A 4 -8.38 3.74 -2.15
N SER A 5 -9.32 2.89 -1.79
CA SER A 5 -9.09 1.75 -0.91
C SER A 5 -9.07 0.47 -1.71
N GLY A 6 -8.06 -0.35 -1.48
CA GLY A 6 -8.21 -1.76 -1.78
C GLY A 6 -9.03 -2.48 -0.70
N SER A 7 -9.22 -3.79 -0.87
CA SER A 7 -10.06 -4.61 -0.01
C SER A 7 -9.43 -4.93 1.35
N SER A 8 -8.10 -4.83 1.49
CA SER A 8 -7.38 -5.28 2.69
C SER A 8 -7.57 -4.41 3.92
N ASN A 9 -7.77 -3.08 3.76
CA ASN A 9 -7.94 -2.18 4.91
C ASN A 9 -8.81 -0.94 4.62
N PRO A 10 -10.09 -1.10 4.26
CA PRO A 10 -10.99 0.00 3.91
C PRO A 10 -11.25 0.96 5.08
N ALA A 11 -11.19 0.46 6.32
CA ALA A 11 -11.37 1.30 7.51
C ALA A 11 -10.25 2.34 7.64
N LEU A 12 -9.01 1.96 7.39
CA LEU A 12 -7.86 2.89 7.41
C LEU A 12 -7.97 3.91 6.29
N ALA A 13 -8.26 3.48 5.07
CA ALA A 13 -8.43 4.39 3.92
C ALA A 13 -9.51 5.44 4.19
N LYS A 14 -10.65 5.02 4.77
CA LYS A 14 -11.73 5.93 5.17
C LYS A 14 -11.27 6.94 6.21
N LYS A 15 -10.54 6.51 7.24
CA LYS A 15 -9.99 7.41 8.27
C LYS A 15 -9.01 8.41 7.67
N ILE A 16 -8.11 7.98 6.77
CA ILE A 16 -7.18 8.87 6.09
C ILE A 16 -7.94 9.91 5.26
N ALA A 17 -8.93 9.48 4.47
CA ALA A 17 -9.76 10.37 3.67
C ALA A 17 -10.48 11.43 4.53
N GLN A 18 -11.03 11.02 5.68
CA GLN A 18 -11.68 11.93 6.63
C GLN A 18 -10.70 12.95 7.24
N GLN A 19 -9.53 12.50 7.70
CA GLN A 19 -8.50 13.37 8.29
C GLN A 19 -7.97 14.40 7.29
N LEU A 20 -7.83 14.01 6.05
CA LEU A 20 -7.36 14.89 4.98
C LEU A 20 -8.50 15.73 4.35
N SER A 21 -9.76 15.49 4.73
CA SER A 21 -10.94 16.12 4.13
C SER A 21 -10.98 15.97 2.60
N VAL A 22 -10.62 14.78 2.10
CA VAL A 22 -10.64 14.44 0.67
C VAL A 22 -11.61 13.30 0.38
N PRO A 23 -12.19 13.24 -0.83
CA PRO A 23 -13.13 12.18 -1.18
C PRO A 23 -12.46 10.81 -1.25
N LEU A 24 -13.21 9.78 -0.80
CA LEU A 24 -12.91 8.38 -1.06
C LEU A 24 -13.55 7.97 -2.39
N VAL A 25 -12.76 7.37 -3.28
CA VAL A 25 -13.18 6.93 -4.61
C VAL A 25 -14.06 5.69 -4.51
N ASP A 26 -15.15 5.63 -5.27
CA ASP A 26 -15.97 4.43 -5.41
C ASP A 26 -15.27 3.40 -6.31
N VAL A 27 -14.89 2.29 -5.72
CA VAL A 27 -14.25 1.16 -6.39
C VAL A 27 -15.02 -0.13 -6.10
N GLU A 28 -15.26 -0.92 -7.13
CA GLU A 28 -15.81 -2.26 -7.01
C GLU A 28 -14.68 -3.28 -7.18
N ILE A 29 -14.49 -4.09 -6.16
CA ILE A 29 -13.52 -5.18 -6.13
C ILE A 29 -14.31 -6.48 -6.00
N SER A 30 -14.12 -7.38 -6.95
CA SER A 30 -14.81 -8.67 -7.02
C SER A 30 -13.87 -9.74 -7.55
N ALA A 31 -14.37 -10.96 -7.69
CA ALA A 31 -13.66 -12.05 -8.34
C ALA A 31 -14.55 -12.68 -9.42
N PHE A 32 -13.91 -13.17 -10.48
CA PHE A 32 -14.54 -14.02 -11.47
C PHE A 32 -14.77 -15.44 -10.90
N ALA A 33 -15.60 -16.24 -11.56
CA ALA A 33 -15.92 -17.60 -11.11
C ALA A 33 -14.69 -18.53 -11.01
N ASN A 34 -13.62 -18.23 -11.74
CA ASN A 34 -12.33 -18.93 -11.67
C ASN A 34 -11.38 -18.41 -10.57
N GLY A 35 -11.82 -17.42 -9.76
CA GLY A 35 -11.06 -16.84 -8.66
C GLY A 35 -10.18 -15.64 -9.03
N GLU A 36 -10.08 -15.25 -10.30
CA GLU A 36 -9.33 -14.05 -10.71
C GLU A 36 -9.96 -12.78 -10.19
N LYS A 37 -9.14 -11.88 -9.67
CA LYS A 37 -9.57 -10.58 -9.16
C LYS A 37 -10.06 -9.65 -10.30
N ARG A 38 -11.09 -8.89 -10.01
CA ARG A 38 -11.60 -7.83 -10.87
C ARG A 38 -11.67 -6.52 -10.08
N VAL A 39 -11.12 -5.47 -10.66
CA VAL A 39 -11.18 -4.10 -10.13
C VAL A 39 -11.92 -3.22 -11.12
N TRP A 40 -12.85 -2.40 -10.63
CA TRP A 40 -13.54 -1.39 -11.42
C TRP A 40 -13.65 -0.08 -10.64
N ILE A 41 -12.91 0.93 -11.08
CA ILE A 41 -12.95 2.30 -10.54
C ILE A 41 -14.09 3.04 -11.28
N LYS A 42 -15.10 3.50 -10.54
CA LYS A 42 -16.33 4.05 -11.11
C LYS A 42 -16.27 5.56 -11.35
N GLU A 43 -15.18 6.21 -10.99
CA GLU A 43 -15.00 7.66 -11.10
C GLU A 43 -14.00 8.03 -12.20
N LYS A 44 -14.15 9.25 -12.74
CA LYS A 44 -13.13 9.85 -13.62
C LYS A 44 -12.03 10.46 -12.78
N LEU A 45 -10.78 10.10 -13.09
CA LEU A 45 -9.61 10.51 -12.32
C LEU A 45 -8.56 11.22 -13.18
N ASP A 46 -8.90 11.58 -14.40
CA ASP A 46 -8.00 12.27 -15.33
C ASP A 46 -7.38 13.51 -14.69
N GLY A 47 -6.06 13.61 -14.71
CA GLY A 47 -5.27 14.69 -14.11
C GLY A 47 -5.33 14.80 -12.59
N GLN A 48 -5.96 13.85 -11.88
CA GLN A 48 -6.05 13.84 -10.42
C GLN A 48 -4.85 13.16 -9.79
N ASP A 49 -4.38 13.67 -8.64
CA ASP A 49 -3.48 12.95 -7.76
C ASP A 49 -4.29 11.95 -6.92
N VAL A 50 -3.80 10.73 -6.83
CA VAL A 50 -4.47 9.63 -6.14
C VAL A 50 -3.56 8.99 -5.11
N VAL A 51 -4.12 8.68 -3.94
CA VAL A 51 -3.45 7.88 -2.91
C VAL A 51 -4.17 6.54 -2.80
N VAL A 52 -3.46 5.46 -3.09
CA VAL A 52 -3.95 4.08 -2.91
C VAL A 52 -3.56 3.58 -1.53
N VAL A 53 -4.51 3.02 -0.80
CA VAL A 53 -4.27 2.38 0.50
C VAL A 53 -4.56 0.89 0.37
N GLN A 54 -3.52 0.05 0.46
CA GLN A 54 -3.63 -1.40 0.36
C GLN A 54 -2.54 -2.08 1.18
N SER A 55 -2.93 -2.95 2.12
CA SER A 55 -2.01 -3.83 2.85
C SER A 55 -1.74 -5.10 2.03
N PHE A 56 -0.51 -5.59 2.11
CA PHE A 56 -0.14 -6.91 1.59
C PHE A 56 -0.17 -7.97 2.72
N SER A 57 -1.24 -7.90 3.53
CA SER A 57 -1.56 -8.88 4.56
C SER A 57 -2.28 -10.10 3.96
N ASP A 58 -2.61 -11.08 4.78
CA ASP A 58 -3.37 -12.25 4.33
C ASP A 58 -4.77 -11.86 3.78
N PRO A 59 -5.16 -12.39 2.61
CA PRO A 59 -4.42 -13.24 1.66
C PRO A 59 -3.40 -12.44 0.82
N VAL A 60 -2.11 -12.68 1.06
CA VAL A 60 -1.00 -11.81 0.61
C VAL A 60 -0.97 -11.65 -0.91
N ASP A 61 -0.96 -12.77 -1.65
CA ASP A 61 -0.79 -12.77 -3.11
C ASP A 61 -1.99 -12.14 -3.80
N GLU A 62 -3.21 -12.39 -3.30
CA GLU A 62 -4.43 -11.78 -3.82
C GLU A 62 -4.41 -10.25 -3.63
N ASN A 63 -3.97 -9.77 -2.47
CA ASN A 63 -3.88 -8.35 -2.17
C ASN A 63 -2.82 -7.64 -3.02
N ILE A 64 -1.72 -8.32 -3.35
CA ILE A 64 -0.71 -7.79 -4.28
C ILE A 64 -1.27 -7.71 -5.70
N ILE A 65 -1.93 -8.75 -6.18
CA ILE A 65 -2.53 -8.75 -7.53
C ILE A 65 -3.61 -7.68 -7.63
N GLU A 66 -4.51 -7.58 -6.64
CA GLU A 66 -5.53 -6.54 -6.58
C GLU A 66 -4.92 -5.13 -6.65
N PHE A 67 -3.84 -4.90 -5.91
CA PHE A 67 -3.09 -3.64 -5.93
C PHE A 67 -2.55 -3.32 -7.33
N LEU A 68 -1.92 -4.28 -8.01
CA LEU A 68 -1.40 -4.08 -9.36
C LEU A 68 -2.51 -3.77 -10.37
N LEU A 69 -3.66 -4.45 -10.28
CA LEU A 69 -4.83 -4.17 -11.11
C LEU A 69 -5.39 -2.76 -10.87
N MET A 70 -5.42 -2.29 -9.60
CA MET A 70 -5.81 -0.92 -9.30
C MET A 70 -4.87 0.10 -9.94
N LEU A 71 -3.57 -0.13 -9.91
CA LEU A 71 -2.58 0.77 -10.50
C LEU A 71 -2.71 0.87 -12.02
N ASP A 72 -2.87 -0.27 -12.73
CA ASP A 72 -3.14 -0.26 -14.18
C ASP A 72 -4.44 0.49 -14.51
N ALA A 73 -5.49 0.28 -13.70
CA ALA A 73 -6.74 1.01 -13.90
C ALA A 73 -6.58 2.53 -13.72
N LEU A 74 -5.80 2.97 -12.71
CA LEU A 74 -5.51 4.39 -12.48
C LEU A 74 -4.69 5.01 -13.60
N GLU A 75 -3.70 4.31 -14.11
CA GLU A 75 -2.91 4.74 -15.28
C GLU A 75 -3.82 4.96 -16.51
N ARG A 76 -4.70 3.99 -16.81
CA ARG A 76 -5.66 4.08 -17.92
C ARG A 76 -6.70 5.18 -17.75
N LEU A 77 -7.06 5.53 -16.52
CA LEU A 77 -7.95 6.64 -16.19
C LEU A 77 -7.24 8.00 -16.23
N GLY A 78 -5.95 8.05 -16.56
CA GLY A 78 -5.19 9.29 -16.67
C GLY A 78 -4.92 9.98 -15.33
N ALA A 79 -4.84 9.22 -14.22
CA ALA A 79 -4.40 9.77 -12.93
C ALA A 79 -3.00 10.41 -13.11
N ARG A 80 -2.77 11.58 -12.50
CA ARG A 80 -1.51 12.33 -12.69
C ARG A 80 -0.36 11.73 -11.91
N ASP A 81 -0.49 11.70 -10.60
CA ASP A 81 0.51 11.13 -9.69
C ASP A 81 -0.20 10.13 -8.74
N VAL A 82 0.29 8.91 -8.72
CA VAL A 82 -0.22 7.87 -7.83
C VAL A 82 0.77 7.64 -6.70
N HIS A 83 0.31 7.88 -5.48
CA HIS A 83 1.02 7.58 -4.25
C HIS A 83 0.42 6.34 -3.61
N VAL A 84 1.21 5.52 -2.93
CA VAL A 84 0.69 4.32 -2.29
C VAL A 84 1.07 4.28 -0.82
N ILE A 85 0.13 3.86 0.01
CA ILE A 85 0.33 3.57 1.43
C ILE A 85 0.15 2.06 1.59
N ILE A 86 1.22 1.37 2.00
CA ILE A 86 1.22 -0.06 2.26
C ILE A 86 1.47 -0.26 3.75
N PRO A 87 0.41 -0.37 4.58
CA PRO A 87 0.54 -0.49 6.04
C PRO A 87 1.27 -1.76 6.47
N TRP A 88 1.14 -2.85 5.71
CA TRP A 88 1.88 -4.08 5.89
C TRP A 88 2.48 -4.51 4.57
N LEU A 89 3.81 -4.58 4.50
CA LEU A 89 4.53 -5.05 3.32
C LEU A 89 4.72 -6.56 3.42
N GLY A 90 3.88 -7.33 2.72
CA GLY A 90 4.03 -8.77 2.59
C GLY A 90 5.41 -9.13 2.03
N TYR A 91 5.92 -10.31 2.35
CA TYR A 91 7.26 -10.81 1.98
C TYR A 91 8.44 -10.02 2.58
N SER A 92 8.22 -9.02 3.42
CA SER A 92 9.29 -8.18 3.98
C SER A 92 10.22 -8.94 4.93
N LEU A 93 9.79 -10.07 5.50
CA LEU A 93 10.59 -10.91 6.40
C LEU A 93 11.73 -11.65 5.68
N GLN A 94 11.65 -11.84 4.36
CA GLN A 94 12.72 -12.41 3.55
C GLN A 94 13.47 -11.30 2.81
N ASP A 95 14.26 -10.54 3.58
CA ASP A 95 15.02 -9.36 3.14
C ASP A 95 16.46 -9.68 2.71
N LYS A 96 16.86 -10.94 2.82
CA LYS A 96 18.19 -11.45 2.41
C LYS A 96 18.09 -12.91 1.98
N VAL A 97 19.16 -13.42 1.36
CA VAL A 97 19.32 -14.85 1.07
C VAL A 97 19.73 -15.54 2.36
N PHE A 98 18.91 -16.44 2.88
CA PHE A 98 19.20 -17.24 4.06
C PHE A 98 19.92 -18.55 3.68
N ARG A 99 19.59 -19.13 2.51
CA ARG A 99 20.22 -20.33 1.99
C ARG A 99 20.49 -20.18 0.49
N PRO A 100 21.57 -20.77 -0.04
CA PRO A 100 21.83 -20.78 -1.48
C PRO A 100 20.61 -21.26 -2.28
N GLY A 101 20.22 -20.48 -3.30
CA GLY A 101 19.05 -20.76 -4.13
C GLY A 101 17.75 -20.08 -3.69
N GLU A 102 17.69 -19.45 -2.52
CA GLU A 102 16.53 -18.64 -2.10
C GLU A 102 16.54 -17.24 -2.73
N PRO A 103 15.38 -16.65 -2.99
CA PRO A 103 15.27 -15.26 -3.44
C PRO A 103 15.47 -14.28 -2.28
N ILE A 104 15.55 -12.99 -2.60
CA ILE A 104 15.26 -11.89 -1.66
C ILE A 104 13.83 -11.45 -1.97
N ALA A 105 12.82 -12.03 -1.31
CA ALA A 105 11.43 -11.81 -1.64
C ALA A 105 11.01 -10.35 -1.45
N ALA A 106 11.47 -9.68 -0.38
CA ALA A 106 11.25 -8.26 -0.16
C ALA A 106 11.69 -7.40 -1.36
N LYS A 107 12.83 -7.74 -1.99
CA LYS A 107 13.34 -7.03 -3.17
C LYS A 107 12.49 -7.31 -4.41
N VAL A 108 11.96 -8.52 -4.56
CA VAL A 108 11.05 -8.85 -5.67
C VAL A 108 9.78 -8.00 -5.58
N ILE A 109 9.17 -7.93 -4.40
CA ILE A 109 7.97 -7.10 -4.18
C ILE A 109 8.26 -5.62 -4.37
N ALA A 110 9.38 -5.10 -3.83
CA ALA A 110 9.78 -3.72 -4.02
C ALA A 110 9.94 -3.36 -5.51
N LYS A 111 10.51 -4.26 -6.32
CA LYS A 111 10.62 -4.09 -7.78
C LYS A 111 9.26 -4.10 -8.47
N LEU A 112 8.36 -5.02 -8.12
CA LEU A 112 7.00 -5.04 -8.68
C LEU A 112 6.28 -3.71 -8.43
N VAL A 113 6.36 -3.19 -7.22
CA VAL A 113 5.77 -1.89 -6.86
C VAL A 113 6.46 -0.75 -7.62
N SER A 114 7.79 -0.77 -7.74
CA SER A 114 8.56 0.28 -8.41
C SER A 114 8.31 0.35 -9.92
N HIS A 115 7.98 -0.77 -10.57
CA HIS A 115 7.68 -0.84 -12.00
C HIS A 115 6.20 -0.62 -12.32
N ALA A 116 5.34 -0.58 -11.31
CA ALA A 116 3.94 -0.21 -11.45
C ALA A 116 3.80 1.32 -11.56
N TYR A 117 2.60 1.79 -11.88
CA TYR A 117 2.30 3.22 -12.00
C TYR A 117 2.28 3.91 -10.63
N VAL A 118 3.44 4.06 -9.98
CA VAL A 118 3.61 4.63 -8.63
C VAL A 118 4.66 5.72 -8.62
N LYS A 119 4.32 6.87 -8.04
CA LYS A 119 5.22 8.00 -7.86
C LYS A 119 6.03 7.90 -6.56
N ARG A 120 5.40 7.43 -5.49
CA ARG A 120 6.00 7.32 -4.14
C ARG A 120 5.29 6.27 -3.32
N VAL A 121 6.06 5.57 -2.48
CA VAL A 121 5.58 4.57 -1.53
C VAL A 121 5.71 5.09 -0.09
N TYR A 122 4.72 4.81 0.74
CA TYR A 122 4.76 4.98 2.19
C TYR A 122 4.55 3.61 2.84
N LEU A 123 5.52 3.19 3.63
CA LEU A 123 5.52 1.92 4.36
C LEU A 123 5.45 2.19 5.86
N VAL A 124 4.82 1.30 6.61
CA VAL A 124 4.68 1.45 8.06
C VAL A 124 5.37 0.28 8.76
N ASP A 125 6.14 0.57 9.81
CA ASP A 125 6.77 -0.39 10.73
C ASP A 125 7.45 -1.57 10.02
N LEU A 126 8.41 -1.28 9.16
CA LEU A 126 9.15 -2.29 8.42
C LEU A 126 9.96 -3.21 9.35
N HIS A 127 10.02 -4.49 8.99
CA HIS A 127 10.88 -5.46 9.66
C HIS A 127 12.36 -5.06 9.64
N ASN A 128 12.83 -4.44 8.55
CA ASN A 128 14.20 -3.98 8.41
C ASN A 128 14.24 -2.60 7.72
N THR A 129 14.98 -1.67 8.30
CA THR A 129 15.13 -0.30 7.81
C THR A 129 15.91 -0.19 6.50
N SER A 130 16.55 -1.27 6.03
CA SER A 130 17.20 -1.30 4.71
C SER A 130 16.26 -1.55 3.53
N ILE A 131 15.03 -2.05 3.79
CA ILE A 131 14.05 -2.39 2.75
C ILE A 131 13.70 -1.22 1.83
N PRO A 132 13.58 0.04 2.28
CA PRO A 132 13.39 1.18 1.39
C PRO A 132 14.43 1.28 0.26
N GLY A 133 15.65 0.81 0.49
CA GLY A 133 16.71 0.76 -0.51
C GLY A 133 16.49 -0.27 -1.63
N PHE A 134 15.47 -1.11 -1.56
CA PHE A 134 15.10 -2.05 -2.63
C PHE A 134 14.16 -1.43 -3.67
N PHE A 135 13.55 -0.28 -3.35
CA PHE A 135 12.66 0.44 -4.27
C PHE A 135 13.45 1.34 -5.20
N ASP A 136 13.10 1.33 -6.47
CA ASP A 136 13.66 2.22 -7.51
C ASP A 136 12.94 3.58 -7.58
N ILE A 137 11.96 3.80 -6.70
CA ILE A 137 11.17 5.01 -6.56
C ILE A 137 11.26 5.55 -5.12
N PRO A 138 10.94 6.84 -4.88
CA PRO A 138 10.95 7.40 -3.54
C PRO A 138 10.09 6.58 -2.57
N CYS A 139 10.70 6.11 -1.48
CA CYS A 139 10.07 5.31 -0.45
C CYS A 139 10.26 5.98 0.91
N SER A 140 9.18 6.15 1.67
CA SER A 140 9.18 6.70 3.01
C SER A 140 8.77 5.61 4.01
N HIS A 141 9.61 5.40 5.02
CA HIS A 141 9.28 4.53 6.16
C HIS A 141 8.70 5.37 7.29
N LEU A 142 7.50 5.06 7.73
CA LEU A 142 6.80 5.66 8.86
C LEU A 142 6.84 4.68 10.03
N SER A 143 7.02 5.20 11.25
CA SER A 143 6.92 4.40 12.46
C SER A 143 5.72 4.83 13.29
N ALA A 144 4.99 3.84 13.82
CA ALA A 144 3.90 4.06 14.78
C ALA A 144 4.41 4.20 16.23
N SER A 145 5.73 4.13 16.47
CA SER A 145 6.31 4.15 17.82
C SER A 145 5.94 5.39 18.62
N GLU A 146 5.93 6.57 17.98
CA GLU A 146 5.55 7.83 18.64
C GLU A 146 4.07 7.81 19.05
N LEU A 147 3.18 7.32 18.18
CA LEU A 147 1.75 7.18 18.48
C LEU A 147 1.51 6.23 19.66
N PHE A 148 2.23 5.11 19.70
CA PHE A 148 2.17 4.20 20.83
C PHE A 148 2.70 4.83 22.11
N ALA A 149 3.80 5.56 22.04
CA ALA A 149 4.36 6.26 23.20
C ALA A 149 3.38 7.32 23.75
N GLU A 150 2.73 8.09 22.89
CA GLU A 150 1.71 9.06 23.28
C GLU A 150 0.48 8.38 23.91
N ASP A 151 -0.01 7.29 23.32
CA ASP A 151 -1.16 6.53 23.86
C ASP A 151 -0.83 5.96 25.24
N VAL A 152 0.36 5.37 25.42
CA VAL A 152 0.82 4.86 26.73
C VAL A 152 0.92 5.98 27.75
N ARG A 153 1.54 7.11 27.40
CA ARG A 153 1.62 8.27 28.31
C ARG A 153 0.27 8.80 28.71
N SER A 154 -0.70 8.80 27.77
CA SER A 154 -2.05 9.30 28.04
C SER A 154 -2.87 8.40 28.98
N ARG A 155 -2.59 7.09 28.97
CA ARG A 155 -3.35 6.09 29.74
C ARG A 155 -2.69 5.70 31.06
N PHE A 156 -1.39 5.83 31.13
CA PHE A 156 -0.59 5.43 32.31
C PHE A 156 0.22 6.64 32.77
N ALA A 157 0.22 6.90 34.08
CA ALA A 157 1.15 7.87 34.67
C ALA A 157 2.56 7.26 34.56
N VAL A 158 3.31 7.68 33.54
CA VAL A 158 4.71 7.30 33.36
C VAL A 158 5.54 8.44 33.92
N GLU A 159 6.22 8.22 35.06
CA GLU A 159 7.20 9.13 35.62
C GLU A 159 8.48 9.20 34.77
#